data_af8231ba6d4a8d85621fe2a461cafa4a
#
_entry.id   af8231ba6d4a8d85621fe2a461cafa4a
#
_cell.length_a   1.000
_cell.length_b   1.000
_cell.length_c   1.000
_cell.angle_alpha   90.00
_cell.angle_beta   90.00
_cell.angle_gamma   90.00
#
_symmetry.space_group_name_H-M   'P 1'
#
loop_
_entity.id
_entity.type
_entity.pdbx_description
1 polymer ?
#
loop_
_entity_poly.entity_id
_entity_poly.type
_entity_poly.pdbx_seq_one_letter_code
_entity_poly.pdbx_strand_id
1 'polypeptide(L)'
;MTAYAIASLRNTTVPNEEVFDYMERIQSTLDPFGGRFLVHGARLEEIEGTWPGGVVVITFPDLAAAHGWYDSEPYQELLPLRTRNLDGEVVFVEGVAPGYDPSTTAARIRAEVGRGVHGGASA
;
A
#
# COMPACT_ATOMS: atom_id res chain seq x y z
N MET A 1 15.41 2.83 -3.20
CA MET A 1 14.32 2.54 -4.17
C MET A 1 13.00 3.03 -3.58
N THR A 2 12.27 3.78 -4.36
CA THR A 2 10.95 4.24 -3.95
C THR A 2 10.07 3.05 -3.54
N ALA A 3 9.33 3.20 -2.47
CA ALA A 3 8.41 2.17 -1.99
C ALA A 3 6.99 2.72 -1.94
N TYR A 4 6.05 1.80 -1.93
CA TYR A 4 4.63 2.13 -1.91
C TYR A 4 3.92 1.32 -0.84
N ALA A 5 2.99 1.97 -0.14
CA ALA A 5 1.98 1.29 0.63
C ALA A 5 0.71 1.27 -0.22
N ILE A 6 0.20 0.09 -0.47
CA ILE A 6 -1.01 -0.08 -1.27
C ILE A 6 -2.07 -0.76 -0.40
N ALA A 7 -3.25 -0.17 -0.34
CA ALA A 7 -4.33 -0.69 0.46
C ALA A 7 -5.60 -0.88 -0.36
N SER A 8 -6.32 -1.94 -0.06
CA SER A 8 -7.69 -2.16 -0.49
C SER A 8 -8.56 -2.07 0.75
N LEU A 9 -9.43 -1.07 0.83
CA LEU A 9 -10.21 -0.81 2.03
C LEU A 9 -11.71 -0.85 1.73
N ARG A 10 -12.46 -1.45 2.65
CA ARG A 10 -13.92 -1.61 2.55
C ARG A 10 -14.57 -1.11 3.83
N ASN A 11 -15.61 -0.29 3.70
CA ASN A 11 -16.37 0.18 4.85
C ASN A 11 -17.20 -0.98 5.42
N THR A 12 -17.08 -1.21 6.73
CA THR A 12 -17.94 -2.15 7.45
C THR A 12 -19.17 -1.49 8.00
N THR A 13 -19.14 -0.17 8.10
CA THR A 13 -20.24 0.66 8.56
C THR A 13 -20.31 1.92 7.71
N VAL A 14 -21.33 2.75 7.93
CA VAL A 14 -21.34 4.10 7.36
C VAL A 14 -20.12 4.86 7.91
N PRO A 15 -19.39 5.58 7.07
CA PRO A 15 -18.26 6.38 7.54
C PRO A 15 -18.66 7.30 8.69
N ASN A 16 -17.83 7.37 9.72
CA ASN A 16 -18.13 8.09 10.95
C ASN A 16 -16.97 9.01 11.35
N GLU A 17 -17.14 9.69 12.48
CA GLU A 17 -16.14 10.66 12.95
C GLU A 17 -14.77 10.03 13.21
N GLU A 18 -14.70 8.75 13.59
CA GLU A 18 -13.40 8.09 13.76
C GLU A 18 -12.65 7.98 12.43
N VAL A 19 -13.33 7.64 11.35
CA VAL A 19 -12.73 7.56 10.02
C VAL A 19 -12.31 8.94 9.55
N PHE A 20 -13.14 9.96 9.77
CA PHE A 20 -12.82 11.33 9.39
C PHE A 20 -11.61 11.84 10.17
N ASP A 21 -11.55 11.58 11.47
CA ASP A 21 -10.42 11.96 12.30
C ASP A 21 -9.12 11.28 11.83
N TYR A 22 -9.20 9.99 11.49
CA TYR A 22 -8.08 9.26 10.91
C TYR A 22 -7.56 9.95 9.64
N MET A 23 -8.47 10.27 8.71
CA MET A 23 -8.08 10.91 7.45
C MET A 23 -7.49 12.31 7.66
N GLU A 24 -8.01 13.06 8.62
CA GLU A 24 -7.52 14.41 8.89
C GLU A 24 -6.14 14.42 9.55
N ARG A 25 -5.76 13.34 10.25
CA ARG A 25 -4.54 13.30 11.05
C ARG A 25 -3.41 12.47 10.43
N ILE A 26 -3.71 11.62 9.44
CA ILE A 26 -2.72 10.68 8.92
C ILE A 26 -1.53 11.38 8.26
N GLN A 27 -1.73 12.47 7.54
CA GLN A 27 -0.63 13.14 6.84
C GLN A 27 0.45 13.62 7.81
N SER A 28 0.08 14.11 8.98
CA SER A 28 1.05 14.54 9.97
C SER A 28 1.93 13.40 10.47
N THR A 29 1.42 12.17 10.46
CA THR A 29 2.22 10.99 10.84
C THR A 29 3.14 10.54 9.71
N LEU A 30 2.79 10.81 8.46
CA LEU A 30 3.57 10.47 7.27
C LEU A 30 4.73 11.43 7.03
N ASP A 31 4.54 12.71 7.35
CA ASP A 31 5.51 13.77 7.02
C ASP A 31 6.95 13.46 7.50
N PRO A 32 7.19 13.01 8.74
CA PRO A 32 8.55 12.70 9.18
C PRO A 32 9.23 11.59 8.38
N PHE A 33 8.47 10.77 7.68
CA PHE A 33 8.98 9.63 6.91
C PHE A 33 8.96 9.86 5.41
N GLY A 34 8.59 11.07 4.99
CA GLY A 34 8.52 11.41 3.57
C GLY A 34 7.37 10.74 2.84
N GLY A 35 6.35 10.29 3.56
CA GLY A 35 5.19 9.63 2.97
C GLY A 35 4.24 10.64 2.34
N ARG A 36 3.73 10.32 1.14
CA ARG A 36 2.79 11.17 0.41
C ARG A 36 1.74 10.32 -0.28
N PHE A 37 0.48 10.77 -0.21
CA PHE A 37 -0.59 10.10 -0.93
C PHE A 37 -0.43 10.31 -2.44
N LEU A 38 -0.60 9.24 -3.20
CA LEU A 38 -0.70 9.28 -4.66
C LEU A 38 -2.12 9.01 -5.13
N VAL A 39 -2.84 8.11 -4.43
CA VAL A 39 -4.24 7.77 -4.73
C VAL A 39 -4.99 7.69 -3.42
N HIS A 40 -6.10 8.42 -3.31
CA HIS A 40 -6.96 8.37 -2.14
C HIS A 40 -8.35 8.91 -2.50
N GLY A 41 -9.38 8.12 -2.20
CA GLY A 41 -10.76 8.54 -2.40
C GLY A 41 -11.18 8.68 -3.84
N ALA A 42 -10.39 8.20 -4.78
CA ALA A 42 -10.69 8.30 -6.20
C ALA A 42 -11.69 7.23 -6.63
N ARG A 43 -12.43 7.56 -7.69
CA ARG A 43 -13.34 6.59 -8.30
C ARG A 43 -12.55 5.49 -8.98
N LEU A 44 -12.93 4.25 -8.69
CA LEU A 44 -12.28 3.08 -9.25
C LEU A 44 -13.08 2.59 -10.47
N GLU A 45 -12.37 2.28 -11.56
CA GLU A 45 -12.96 1.68 -12.74
C GLU A 45 -12.42 0.27 -12.89
N GLU A 46 -13.29 -0.74 -12.81
CA GLU A 46 -12.88 -2.14 -13.01
C GLU A 46 -12.77 -2.43 -14.49
N ILE A 47 -11.57 -2.82 -14.94
CA ILE A 47 -11.33 -3.17 -16.37
C ILE A 47 -11.41 -4.66 -16.56
N GLU A 48 -10.88 -5.43 -15.62
CA GLU A 48 -10.96 -6.90 -15.63
C GLU A 48 -11.24 -7.37 -14.21
N GLY A 49 -12.16 -8.30 -14.09
CA GLY A 49 -12.48 -8.90 -12.80
C GLY A 49 -13.19 -7.95 -11.85
N THR A 50 -13.15 -8.30 -10.57
CA THR A 50 -13.78 -7.55 -9.49
C THR A 50 -12.75 -7.11 -8.48
N TRP A 51 -12.77 -5.83 -8.13
CA TRP A 51 -11.88 -5.26 -7.11
C TRP A 51 -12.67 -4.96 -5.84
N PRO A 52 -12.32 -5.57 -4.69
CA PRO A 52 -13.07 -5.35 -3.46
C PRO A 52 -12.60 -4.07 -2.75
N GLY A 53 -13.46 -3.07 -2.71
CA GLY A 53 -13.19 -1.84 -1.97
C GLY A 53 -12.51 -0.76 -2.79
N GLY A 54 -12.00 0.25 -2.09
CA GLY A 54 -11.25 1.33 -2.71
C GLY A 54 -9.77 1.04 -2.82
N VAL A 55 -9.03 1.96 -3.42
CA VAL A 55 -7.57 1.86 -3.54
C VAL A 55 -6.95 3.06 -2.86
N VAL A 56 -5.95 2.82 -2.03
CA VAL A 56 -5.09 3.86 -1.47
C VAL A 56 -3.65 3.54 -1.86
N VAL A 57 -2.93 4.53 -2.34
CA VAL A 57 -1.49 4.38 -2.62
C VAL A 57 -0.75 5.54 -1.96
N ILE A 58 0.23 5.19 -1.14
CA ILE A 58 1.11 6.14 -0.48
C ILE A 58 2.54 5.82 -0.93
N THR A 59 3.30 6.84 -1.33
CA THR A 59 4.70 6.66 -1.70
C THR A 59 5.62 7.03 -0.55
N PHE A 60 6.76 6.34 -0.47
CA PHE A 60 7.82 6.58 0.50
C PHE A 60 9.17 6.57 -0.20
N PRO A 61 10.19 7.25 0.36
CA PRO A 61 11.54 7.20 -0.23
C PRO A 61 12.10 5.79 -0.36
N ASP A 62 11.77 4.91 0.59
CA ASP A 62 12.22 3.51 0.59
C ASP A 62 11.33 2.68 1.53
N LEU A 63 11.56 1.37 1.55
CA LEU A 63 10.82 0.45 2.42
C LEU A 63 11.06 0.73 3.90
N ALA A 64 12.28 1.11 4.27
CA ALA A 64 12.59 1.41 5.67
C ALA A 64 11.73 2.57 6.19
N ALA A 65 11.52 3.59 5.35
CA ALA A 65 10.65 4.71 5.69
C ALA A 65 9.18 4.27 5.88
N ALA A 66 8.70 3.40 5.00
CA ALA A 66 7.34 2.85 5.13
C ALA A 66 7.15 2.07 6.43
N HIS A 67 8.10 1.20 6.76
CA HIS A 67 8.07 0.46 8.01
C HIS A 67 8.19 1.38 9.22
N GLY A 68 9.09 2.36 9.16
CA GLY A 68 9.26 3.33 10.24
C GLY A 68 7.98 4.10 10.52
N TRP A 69 7.28 4.51 9.47
CA TRP A 69 5.99 5.19 9.62
C TRP A 69 4.96 4.28 10.27
N TYR A 70 4.77 3.07 9.75
CA TYR A 70 3.75 2.16 10.25
C TYR A 70 3.97 1.84 11.73
N ASP A 71 5.22 1.61 12.12
CA ASP A 71 5.57 1.24 13.49
C ASP A 71 5.69 2.45 14.42
N SER A 72 5.60 3.67 13.89
CA SER A 72 5.71 4.88 14.71
C SER A 72 4.56 5.00 15.69
N GLU A 73 4.85 5.53 16.88
CA GLU A 73 3.83 5.74 17.89
C GLU A 73 2.68 6.62 17.42
N PRO A 74 2.92 7.76 16.73
CA PRO A 74 1.81 8.58 16.23
C PRO A 74 0.88 7.84 15.29
N TYR A 75 1.41 7.00 14.37
CA TYR A 75 0.53 6.24 13.49
C TYR A 75 -0.18 5.12 14.22
N GLN A 76 0.51 4.40 15.10
CA GLN A 76 -0.11 3.31 15.87
C GLN A 76 -1.26 3.80 16.75
N GLU A 77 -1.22 5.05 17.21
CA GLU A 77 -2.34 5.66 17.92
C GLU A 77 -3.55 5.89 17.03
N LEU A 78 -3.34 6.19 15.74
CA LEU A 78 -4.41 6.40 14.78
C LEU A 78 -5.01 5.10 14.26
N LEU A 79 -4.21 4.06 14.15
CA LEU A 79 -4.57 2.81 13.47
C LEU A 79 -5.92 2.22 13.92
N PRO A 80 -6.25 2.16 15.22
CA PRO A 80 -7.54 1.63 15.64
C PRO A 80 -8.76 2.38 15.09
N LEU A 81 -8.63 3.68 14.81
CA LEU A 81 -9.73 4.46 14.22
C LEU A 81 -10.09 3.92 12.84
N ARG A 82 -9.11 3.40 12.11
CA ARG A 82 -9.34 2.76 10.83
C ARG A 82 -9.79 1.31 10.99
N THR A 83 -9.09 0.52 11.79
CA THR A 83 -9.34 -0.92 11.85
C THR A 83 -10.68 -1.29 12.49
N ARG A 84 -11.21 -0.42 13.35
CA ARG A 84 -12.55 -0.63 13.91
C ARG A 84 -13.68 -0.41 12.90
N ASN A 85 -13.40 0.31 11.80
CA ASN A 85 -14.43 0.79 10.89
C ASN A 85 -14.27 0.31 9.45
N LEU A 86 -13.12 -0.24 9.10
CA LEU A 86 -12.80 -0.66 7.75
C LEU A 86 -12.14 -2.03 7.77
N ASP A 87 -12.58 -2.90 6.90
CA ASP A 87 -11.84 -4.11 6.57
C ASP A 87 -10.89 -3.80 5.41
N GLY A 88 -9.79 -4.50 5.35
CA GLY A 88 -8.90 -4.32 4.23
C GLY A 88 -7.55 -4.97 4.39
N GLU A 89 -6.78 -4.83 3.35
CA GLU A 89 -5.42 -5.32 3.26
C GLU A 89 -4.49 -4.16 2.94
N VAL A 90 -3.31 -4.18 3.55
CA VAL A 90 -2.26 -3.19 3.30
C VAL A 90 -0.98 -3.96 2.98
N VAL A 91 -0.32 -3.60 1.90
CA VAL A 91 0.97 -4.19 1.52
C VAL A 91 1.98 -3.08 1.29
N PHE A 92 3.26 -3.40 1.53
CA PHE A 92 4.36 -2.56 1.11
C PHE A 92 5.07 -3.24 -0.04
N VAL A 93 5.43 -2.47 -1.05
CA VAL A 93 6.13 -3.00 -2.23
C VAL A 93 7.09 -1.96 -2.75
N GLU A 94 8.27 -2.41 -3.19
CA GLU A 94 9.23 -1.50 -3.83
C GLU A 94 8.86 -1.27 -5.29
N GLY A 95 9.11 -0.05 -5.75
CA GLY A 95 9.01 0.27 -7.15
C GLY A 95 10.20 -0.27 -7.94
N VAL A 96 10.13 -0.11 -9.24
CA VAL A 96 11.20 -0.49 -10.16
C VAL A 96 12.14 0.68 -10.39
N ALA A 97 13.39 0.37 -10.82
CA ALA A 97 14.36 1.40 -11.18
C ALA A 97 13.93 2.12 -12.46
N PRO A 98 14.38 3.39 -12.66
CA PRO A 98 14.19 4.07 -13.94
C PRO A 98 14.73 3.23 -15.09
N GLY A 99 14.00 3.18 -16.20
CA GLY A 99 14.39 2.38 -17.37
C GLY A 99 14.14 0.88 -17.21
N TYR A 100 13.34 0.49 -16.23
CA TYR A 100 13.02 -0.91 -15.98
C TYR A 100 12.42 -1.57 -17.21
N ASP A 101 12.88 -2.80 -17.51
CA ASP A 101 12.36 -3.65 -18.58
C ASP A 101 11.81 -4.94 -17.96
N PRO A 102 10.53 -5.25 -18.14
CA PRO A 102 9.93 -6.46 -17.55
C PRO A 102 10.56 -7.76 -18.04
N SER A 103 11.32 -7.75 -19.16
CA SER A 103 12.02 -8.94 -19.61
C SER A 103 13.06 -9.42 -18.58
N THR A 104 13.62 -8.51 -17.77
CA THR A 104 14.55 -8.88 -16.70
C THR A 104 13.85 -9.66 -15.60
N THR A 105 12.62 -9.30 -15.28
CA THR A 105 11.79 -10.03 -14.32
C THR A 105 11.40 -11.40 -14.86
N ALA A 106 11.04 -11.47 -16.16
CA ALA A 106 10.76 -12.75 -16.81
C ALA A 106 11.95 -13.70 -16.74
N ALA A 107 13.17 -13.19 -16.98
CA ALA A 107 14.39 -13.99 -16.89
C ALA A 107 14.61 -14.52 -15.45
N ARG A 108 14.39 -13.67 -14.45
CA ARG A 108 14.53 -14.08 -13.05
C ARG A 108 13.53 -15.16 -12.67
N ILE A 109 12.26 -14.96 -13.04
CA ILE A 109 11.20 -15.93 -12.71
C ILE A 109 11.46 -17.25 -13.44
N ARG A 110 11.90 -17.20 -14.72
CA ARG A 110 12.23 -18.41 -15.45
C ARG A 110 13.33 -19.19 -14.76
N ALA A 111 14.35 -18.51 -14.26
CA ALA A 111 15.44 -19.15 -13.52
C ALA A 111 14.94 -19.80 -12.23
N GLU A 112 14.05 -19.12 -11.50
CA GLU A 112 13.46 -19.66 -10.27
C GLU A 112 12.64 -20.93 -10.57
N VAL A 113 11.82 -20.90 -11.61
CA VAL A 113 11.03 -22.05 -12.02
C VAL A 113 11.94 -23.20 -12.46
N GLY A 114 13.02 -22.91 -13.20
CA GLY A 114 14.00 -23.91 -13.62
C GLY A 114 14.72 -24.59 -12.45
N ARG A 115 14.80 -23.91 -11.29
CA ARG A 115 15.35 -24.49 -10.05
C ARG A 115 14.29 -25.13 -9.17
N GLY A 116 13.01 -25.15 -9.61
CA GLY A 116 11.90 -25.64 -8.82
C GLY A 116 11.44 -24.66 -7.74
N VAL A 117 11.88 -23.39 -7.78
CA VAL A 117 11.45 -22.33 -6.86
C VAL A 117 10.41 -21.46 -7.57
N HIS A 118 9.21 -21.42 -7.06
CA HIS A 118 8.14 -20.62 -7.69
C HIS A 118 7.24 -19.87 -6.70
N GLY A 119 7.44 -20.08 -5.42
CA GLY A 119 6.68 -19.38 -4.39
C GLY A 119 7.04 -17.89 -4.39
N GLY A 120 6.03 -17.03 -4.42
CA GLY A 120 6.21 -15.59 -4.41
C GLY A 120 6.55 -14.97 -5.76
N ALA A 121 6.80 -15.75 -6.80
CA ALA A 121 7.01 -15.22 -8.14
C ALA A 121 5.66 -14.82 -8.75
N SER A 122 5.57 -13.58 -9.28
CA SER A 122 4.35 -13.09 -9.91
C SER A 122 4.70 -12.12 -11.04
N ALA A 123 3.83 -12.04 -11.99
CA ALA A 123 3.99 -11.16 -13.14
C ALA A 123 3.27 -9.83 -12.92
#